data_3d7b520636fb0ebb44ba752ea191286e
#
_entry.id   3d7b520636fb0ebb44ba752ea191286e
#
_cell.length_a   1.000
_cell.length_b   1.000
_cell.length_c   1.000
_cell.angle_alpha   90.00
_cell.angle_beta   90.00
_cell.angle_gamma   90.00
#
_symmetry.space_group_name_H-M   'P 1'
#
loop_
_entity.id
_entity.type
_entity.pdbx_description
1 polymer ?
#
loop_
_entity_poly.entity_id
_entity_poly.type
_entity_poly.pdbx_seq_one_letter_code
_entity_poly.pdbx_strand_id
1 'polypeptide(L)'
;MRTAIVAVLIGLAVLVSSFLLGSAFELKGPVAEVVDGVTYSWDAQDFAGFYYDIDDDVGDERLSLAISAGALEDSGAVYATRAQKEMIEFSGWGSRWTIGFLGEAHFAGYCGGYLFDESGSEVLFRDERIARVLVDDDEERTIQRDVPLRLEGGYKLAVKDVNPVGEKVSLELSRDGVRMDSTVVEPSKANATLEDRTYLYKRPIGGEDVVFIAVHFKNAFSGSGDVLVTVDGVWQLSEQTISLREGDEWGEMAVYDLDPDNMTFTMTNEDRKISFSRGRSKVLMSDIGIKTADQDDVDNAINTTTGRPENPLRFRVYREVEDPGTYEIRGHLGKVVNGSTWVWNASSFAGFYYDMDEGLGDESLNLNIAEDRLKGETGAVYTSRAQKNRMEFEDWGALWTISFLGEAHFAGYADGIFRDESENPNMLAEEQLIKVLIDDDRKETFDTDSPLGLEDGYKLSLESVDESGEKVSVALFKDGALMDSAVIEPSRSGATLKDQTYIYSGRVGGADDVVIVAVHFRSAFTTGDDGFAEVDGIWQISDEALFVEEGDDHGDMTVEEVDPGDMTITMMNEKEILLKSDDDLPLLEDIRIRTADQEVINNTINSSTGLPEDPLRFYVYKAVTLEP
;
A
#
# COMPACT_ATOMS: atom_id res chain seq x y z
N MET A 1 52.71 -10.15 24.86
CA MET A 1 51.88 -9.15 24.17
C MET A 1 51.09 -9.88 23.10
N ARG A 2 49.85 -10.19 23.37
CA ARG A 2 48.91 -10.76 22.40
C ARG A 2 47.80 -9.71 22.24
N THR A 3 47.76 -9.12 21.05
CA THR A 3 46.75 -8.16 20.64
C THR A 3 45.51 -8.93 20.22
N ALA A 4 44.43 -8.76 20.97
CA ALA A 4 43.11 -9.29 20.60
C ALA A 4 42.50 -8.34 19.57
N ILE A 5 42.22 -8.88 18.38
CA ILE A 5 41.40 -8.21 17.36
C ILE A 5 39.92 -8.50 17.72
N VAL A 6 39.22 -7.47 18.12
CA VAL A 6 37.77 -7.49 18.26
C VAL A 6 37.18 -7.27 16.87
N ALA A 7 36.62 -8.31 16.28
CA ALA A 7 35.82 -8.20 15.07
C ALA A 7 34.43 -7.68 15.47
N VAL A 8 34.14 -6.45 15.09
CA VAL A 8 32.77 -5.89 15.15
C VAL A 8 32.06 -6.43 13.91
N LEU A 9 31.18 -7.40 14.10
CA LEU A 9 30.18 -7.80 13.12
C LEU A 9 29.12 -6.70 13.08
N ILE A 10 29.19 -5.82 12.09
CA ILE A 10 28.09 -4.94 11.71
C ILE A 10 27.13 -5.85 10.93
N GLY A 11 26.05 -6.22 11.56
CA GLY A 11 24.90 -6.85 10.90
C GLY A 11 24.32 -5.86 9.90
N LEU A 12 24.55 -6.12 8.62
CA LEU A 12 23.85 -5.42 7.54
C LEU A 12 22.45 -6.04 7.50
N ALA A 13 21.50 -5.37 8.13
CA ALA A 13 20.08 -5.65 7.87
C ALA A 13 19.84 -5.30 6.39
N VAL A 14 19.73 -6.33 5.57
CA VAL A 14 19.27 -6.18 4.20
C VAL A 14 17.78 -5.92 4.28
N LEU A 15 17.42 -4.64 4.21
CA LEU A 15 16.06 -4.23 3.86
C LEU A 15 15.76 -4.84 2.48
N VAL A 16 15.05 -5.95 2.45
CA VAL A 16 14.42 -6.45 1.24
C VAL A 16 13.19 -5.59 1.01
N SER A 17 13.39 -4.36 0.54
CA SER A 17 12.36 -3.65 -0.18
C SER A 17 12.13 -4.45 -1.47
N SER A 18 10.95 -4.98 -1.63
CA SER A 18 10.50 -5.59 -2.89
C SER A 18 10.56 -4.52 -3.98
N PHE A 19 11.66 -4.52 -4.76
CA PHE A 19 11.84 -3.63 -5.90
C PHE A 19 10.92 -4.11 -7.03
N LEU A 20 9.78 -3.46 -7.20
CA LEU A 20 8.94 -3.61 -8.38
C LEU A 20 9.53 -2.75 -9.50
N LEU A 21 10.34 -3.36 -10.36
CA LEU A 21 10.81 -2.73 -11.59
C LEU A 21 9.63 -2.54 -12.56
N GLY A 22 9.12 -1.30 -12.68
CA GLY A 22 8.28 -0.89 -13.80
C GLY A 22 6.87 -1.49 -13.89
N SER A 23 6.30 -1.99 -12.79
CA SER A 23 4.91 -2.43 -12.74
C SER A 23 4.06 -1.45 -11.92
N ALA A 24 2.87 -1.14 -12.42
CA ALA A 24 1.86 -0.40 -11.68
C ALA A 24 1.61 -1.04 -10.30
N PHE A 25 1.45 -0.20 -9.27
CA PHE A 25 1.17 -0.63 -7.90
C PHE A 25 -0.28 -0.29 -7.53
N GLU A 26 -1.00 -1.21 -6.88
CA GLU A 26 -2.36 -1.00 -6.42
C GLU A 26 -2.40 -0.56 -4.94
N LEU A 27 -2.86 0.67 -4.68
CA LEU A 27 -3.34 1.07 -3.37
C LEU A 27 -4.71 0.45 -3.16
N LYS A 28 -4.82 -0.47 -2.22
CA LYS A 28 -6.00 -1.32 -2.03
C LYS A 28 -6.85 -0.78 -0.88
N GLY A 29 -8.17 -0.65 -1.11
CA GLY A 29 -9.14 -0.35 -0.06
C GLY A 29 -9.59 -1.60 0.71
N PRO A 30 -10.36 -1.40 1.80
CA PRO A 30 -11.02 -2.47 2.53
C PRO A 30 -11.84 -3.39 1.63
N VAL A 31 -11.85 -4.68 1.95
CA VAL A 31 -12.62 -5.70 1.21
C VAL A 31 -14.10 -5.59 1.56
N ALA A 32 -14.94 -5.71 0.54
CA ALA A 32 -16.39 -5.72 0.64
C ALA A 32 -16.99 -6.95 -0.08
N GLU A 33 -18.30 -7.15 0.05
CA GLU A 33 -19.03 -8.29 -0.48
C GLU A 33 -20.16 -7.84 -1.41
N VAL A 34 -20.39 -8.56 -2.50
CA VAL A 34 -21.51 -8.28 -3.40
C VAL A 34 -22.81 -8.78 -2.78
N VAL A 35 -23.46 -7.93 -2.01
CA VAL A 35 -24.72 -8.23 -1.31
C VAL A 35 -25.80 -7.24 -1.74
N ASP A 36 -26.91 -7.77 -2.26
CA ASP A 36 -28.02 -6.96 -2.76
C ASP A 36 -28.63 -6.09 -1.67
N GLY A 37 -28.86 -4.81 -1.98
CA GLY A 37 -29.44 -3.82 -1.08
C GLY A 37 -28.44 -3.22 -0.10
N VAL A 38 -27.16 -3.58 -0.17
CA VAL A 38 -26.08 -3.00 0.65
C VAL A 38 -25.41 -1.87 -0.11
N THR A 39 -25.10 -0.79 0.60
CA THR A 39 -24.24 0.29 0.11
C THR A 39 -22.95 0.30 0.92
N TYR A 40 -21.83 0.20 0.22
CA TYR A 40 -20.49 0.35 0.79
C TYR A 40 -19.97 1.74 0.50
N SER A 41 -19.13 2.27 1.39
CA SER A 41 -18.53 3.58 1.23
C SER A 41 -17.08 3.53 1.66
N TRP A 42 -16.22 4.12 0.86
CA TRP A 42 -14.80 4.38 1.15
C TRP A 42 -14.61 5.88 1.14
N ASP A 43 -13.98 6.41 2.17
CA ASP A 43 -13.67 7.83 2.25
C ASP A 43 -12.17 8.10 2.43
N ALA A 44 -11.82 9.37 2.47
CA ALA A 44 -10.43 9.80 2.57
C ALA A 44 -9.73 9.35 3.86
N GLN A 45 -10.47 9.00 4.91
CA GLN A 45 -9.92 8.55 6.19
C GLN A 45 -9.69 7.04 6.25
N ASP A 46 -10.31 6.24 5.39
CA ASP A 46 -10.20 4.79 5.40
C ASP A 46 -9.59 4.17 4.13
N PHE A 47 -9.44 4.95 3.06
CA PHE A 47 -8.87 4.47 1.80
C PHE A 47 -7.65 5.31 1.38
N ALA A 48 -6.47 4.67 1.38
CA ALA A 48 -5.20 5.30 1.00
C ALA A 48 -5.14 5.79 -0.47
N GLY A 49 -6.06 5.36 -1.31
CA GLY A 49 -6.20 5.85 -2.69
C GLY A 49 -6.81 7.24 -2.80
N PHE A 50 -7.39 7.79 -1.72
CA PHE A 50 -7.91 9.15 -1.65
C PHE A 50 -6.95 10.10 -0.93
N TYR A 51 -7.00 11.37 -1.29
CA TYR A 51 -6.22 12.40 -0.63
C TYR A 51 -6.71 12.65 0.80
N TYR A 52 -5.78 12.61 1.74
CA TYR A 52 -6.02 12.98 3.12
C TYR A 52 -4.76 13.58 3.74
N ASP A 53 -4.89 14.80 4.23
CA ASP A 53 -3.90 15.47 5.05
C ASP A 53 -4.26 15.26 6.53
N ILE A 54 -3.39 14.56 7.24
CA ILE A 54 -3.61 14.24 8.64
C ILE A 54 -3.39 15.46 9.56
N ASP A 55 -2.52 16.38 9.17
CA ASP A 55 -2.10 17.51 9.98
C ASP A 55 -3.23 18.55 10.09
N ASP A 56 -3.87 18.86 8.97
CA ASP A 56 -5.00 19.81 8.90
C ASP A 56 -6.38 19.13 8.94
N ASP A 57 -6.48 17.80 8.98
CA ASP A 57 -7.75 17.03 8.85
C ASP A 57 -8.51 17.37 7.56
N VAL A 58 -7.77 17.44 6.46
CA VAL A 58 -8.28 17.82 5.13
C VAL A 58 -8.31 16.63 4.20
N GLY A 59 -9.48 16.34 3.65
CA GLY A 59 -9.75 15.26 2.72
C GLY A 59 -11.21 14.82 2.84
N ASP A 60 -12.00 15.05 1.79
CA ASP A 60 -13.46 14.78 1.76
C ASP A 60 -13.87 13.97 0.52
N GLU A 61 -12.91 13.24 -0.08
CA GLU A 61 -13.24 12.28 -1.14
C GLU A 61 -14.01 11.11 -0.56
N ARG A 62 -15.05 10.70 -1.27
CA ARG A 62 -15.88 9.55 -0.91
C ARG A 62 -16.40 8.85 -2.15
N LEU A 63 -16.27 7.52 -2.18
CA LEU A 63 -16.91 6.65 -3.17
C LEU A 63 -17.93 5.76 -2.47
N SER A 64 -19.18 5.79 -2.91
CA SER A 64 -20.26 4.95 -2.42
C SER A 64 -20.75 4.04 -3.54
N LEU A 65 -20.90 2.74 -3.26
CA LEU A 65 -21.33 1.73 -4.20
C LEU A 65 -22.59 1.04 -3.65
N ALA A 66 -23.75 1.32 -4.27
CA ALA A 66 -25.03 0.72 -3.93
C ALA A 66 -25.26 -0.51 -4.83
N ILE A 67 -25.27 -1.70 -4.23
CA ILE A 67 -25.38 -2.96 -4.96
C ILE A 67 -26.86 -3.35 -5.09
N SER A 68 -27.28 -3.65 -6.32
CA SER A 68 -28.62 -4.13 -6.63
C SER A 68 -28.55 -5.19 -7.74
N ALA A 69 -29.14 -6.35 -7.50
CA ALA A 69 -29.13 -7.47 -8.44
C ALA A 69 -27.71 -7.85 -8.97
N GLY A 70 -26.72 -7.85 -8.07
CA GLY A 70 -25.31 -8.16 -8.40
C GLY A 70 -24.64 -7.13 -9.30
N ALA A 71 -25.09 -5.87 -9.29
CA ALA A 71 -24.56 -4.79 -10.12
C ALA A 71 -24.68 -3.44 -9.41
N LEU A 72 -23.95 -2.44 -9.94
CA LEU A 72 -24.23 -1.02 -9.76
C LEU A 72 -25.17 -0.60 -10.90
N GLU A 73 -26.43 -0.37 -10.58
CA GLU A 73 -27.41 0.13 -11.53
C GLU A 73 -27.14 1.62 -11.81
N ASP A 74 -27.99 2.27 -12.60
CA ASP A 74 -27.94 3.71 -12.83
C ASP A 74 -27.77 4.50 -11.52
N SER A 75 -26.71 5.33 -11.47
CA SER A 75 -26.30 6.08 -10.26
C SER A 75 -26.02 5.20 -9.03
N GLY A 76 -25.72 3.92 -9.22
CA GLY A 76 -25.32 3.00 -8.16
C GLY A 76 -23.91 3.24 -7.65
N ALA A 77 -23.03 3.85 -8.45
CA ALA A 77 -21.73 4.37 -8.02
C ALA A 77 -21.81 5.89 -7.90
N VAL A 78 -21.44 6.41 -6.76
CA VAL A 78 -21.41 7.87 -6.48
C VAL A 78 -20.06 8.22 -5.89
N TYR A 79 -19.31 9.04 -6.59
CA TYR A 79 -18.12 9.71 -6.05
C TYR A 79 -18.47 11.15 -5.72
N ALA A 80 -18.10 11.62 -4.55
CA ALA A 80 -18.36 12.99 -4.09
C ALA A 80 -17.12 13.55 -3.41
N THR A 81 -16.88 14.85 -3.58
CA THR A 81 -15.83 15.57 -2.86
C THR A 81 -16.23 17.04 -2.67
N ARG A 82 -15.65 17.64 -1.65
CA ARG A 82 -15.88 19.05 -1.29
C ARG A 82 -14.58 19.73 -0.93
N ALA A 83 -14.41 20.97 -1.36
CA ALA A 83 -13.28 21.78 -0.94
C ALA A 83 -13.36 22.11 0.56
N GLN A 84 -12.24 21.97 1.24
CA GLN A 84 -12.05 22.30 2.65
C GLN A 84 -11.04 23.43 2.76
N LYS A 85 -11.17 24.21 3.83
CA LYS A 85 -10.21 25.28 4.13
C LYS A 85 -8.98 24.67 4.76
N GLU A 86 -7.81 25.01 4.21
CA GLU A 86 -6.51 24.56 4.65
C GLU A 86 -5.57 25.75 4.78
N MET A 87 -4.66 25.71 5.75
CA MET A 87 -3.60 26.70 5.85
C MET A 87 -2.51 26.36 4.82
N ILE A 88 -1.91 27.40 4.25
CA ILE A 88 -0.68 27.23 3.47
C ILE A 88 0.45 27.01 4.47
N GLU A 89 1.38 26.05 4.21
CA GLU A 89 2.45 25.68 5.13
C GLU A 89 3.22 26.89 5.67
N PHE A 90 3.60 27.79 4.81
CA PHE A 90 4.08 29.10 5.28
C PHE A 90 2.90 29.96 5.76
N SER A 91 2.58 29.86 7.04
CA SER A 91 1.39 30.48 7.69
C SER A 91 1.20 31.96 7.42
N GLY A 92 2.29 32.72 7.14
CA GLY A 92 2.23 34.14 6.77
C GLY A 92 1.45 34.43 5.48
N TRP A 93 1.26 33.45 4.63
CA TRP A 93 0.56 33.62 3.35
C TRP A 93 -0.95 33.48 3.43
N GLY A 94 -1.45 32.82 4.49
CA GLY A 94 -2.88 32.67 4.73
C GLY A 94 -3.39 31.28 4.40
N SER A 95 -4.56 31.20 3.78
CA SER A 95 -5.28 29.94 3.57
C SER A 95 -5.86 29.81 2.16
N ARG A 96 -6.08 28.54 1.78
CA ARG A 96 -6.63 28.13 0.49
C ARG A 96 -7.85 27.21 0.67
N TRP A 97 -8.58 27.04 -0.40
CA TRP A 97 -9.53 25.95 -0.56
C TRP A 97 -8.83 24.78 -1.25
N THR A 98 -8.74 23.66 -0.56
CA THR A 98 -8.17 22.41 -1.08
C THR A 98 -9.29 21.43 -1.29
N ILE A 99 -9.29 20.76 -2.45
CA ILE A 99 -10.22 19.69 -2.78
C ILE A 99 -9.43 18.45 -3.18
N GLY A 100 -9.70 17.31 -2.55
CA GLY A 100 -9.21 16.02 -3.00
C GLY A 100 -9.90 15.65 -4.32
N PHE A 101 -9.14 15.23 -5.32
CA PHE A 101 -9.68 14.69 -6.55
C PHE A 101 -8.78 13.59 -7.10
N LEU A 102 -9.33 12.39 -7.19
CA LEU A 102 -8.62 11.18 -7.64
C LEU A 102 -7.33 10.94 -6.81
N GLY A 103 -7.42 11.15 -5.49
CA GLY A 103 -6.35 10.91 -4.55
C GLY A 103 -5.23 11.95 -4.53
N GLU A 104 -5.43 13.12 -5.13
CA GLU A 104 -4.48 14.20 -5.13
C GLU A 104 -5.08 15.50 -4.62
N ALA A 105 -4.24 16.32 -3.92
CA ALA A 105 -4.62 17.66 -3.50
C ALA A 105 -4.73 18.62 -4.68
N HIS A 106 -5.85 19.30 -4.79
CA HIS A 106 -6.05 20.33 -5.79
C HIS A 106 -6.44 21.66 -5.15
N PHE A 107 -5.83 22.71 -5.65
CA PHE A 107 -6.17 24.07 -5.32
C PHE A 107 -7.49 24.45 -6.01
N ALA A 108 -8.48 24.85 -5.21
CA ALA A 108 -9.79 25.32 -5.66
C ALA A 108 -9.93 26.85 -5.55
N GLY A 109 -9.01 27.52 -4.85
CA GLY A 109 -8.96 28.98 -4.70
C GLY A 109 -8.27 29.42 -3.42
N TYR A 110 -7.90 30.70 -3.34
CA TYR A 110 -7.47 31.30 -2.08
C TYR A 110 -8.69 31.72 -1.26
N CYS A 111 -8.64 31.63 0.06
CA CYS A 111 -9.76 31.97 0.94
C CYS A 111 -9.43 32.95 2.07
N GLY A 112 -8.21 33.47 2.08
CA GLY A 112 -7.81 34.55 3.00
C GLY A 112 -6.30 34.68 3.13
N GLY A 113 -5.84 35.83 3.59
CA GLY A 113 -4.44 36.17 3.80
C GLY A 113 -3.74 36.82 2.62
N TYR A 114 -2.40 36.83 2.69
CA TYR A 114 -1.58 37.62 1.76
C TYR A 114 -1.74 37.19 0.29
N LEU A 115 -1.72 35.88 0.00
CA LEU A 115 -1.85 35.38 -1.37
C LEU A 115 -3.26 35.61 -1.95
N PHE A 116 -4.29 35.64 -1.10
CA PHE A 116 -5.65 36.01 -1.48
C PHE A 116 -5.70 37.48 -1.93
N ASP A 117 -5.14 38.38 -1.12
CA ASP A 117 -5.13 39.81 -1.43
C ASP A 117 -4.32 40.15 -2.72
N GLU A 118 -3.30 39.34 -3.00
CA GLU A 118 -2.44 39.49 -4.17
C GLU A 118 -3.00 38.83 -5.44
N SER A 119 -3.99 37.95 -5.34
CA SER A 119 -4.58 37.26 -6.49
C SER A 119 -5.78 38.04 -7.03
N GLY A 120 -5.92 38.12 -8.37
CA GLY A 120 -7.07 38.73 -9.02
C GLY A 120 -8.33 37.86 -9.00
N SER A 121 -8.18 36.53 -8.86
CA SER A 121 -9.28 35.59 -8.70
C SER A 121 -9.20 34.88 -7.35
N GLU A 122 -10.32 34.87 -6.65
CA GLU A 122 -10.42 34.29 -5.33
C GLU A 122 -10.67 32.78 -5.38
N VAL A 123 -11.45 32.28 -6.35
CA VAL A 123 -11.93 30.90 -6.39
C VAL A 123 -11.95 30.37 -7.83
N LEU A 124 -11.00 29.48 -8.16
CA LEU A 124 -10.96 28.77 -9.46
C LEU A 124 -12.16 27.85 -9.68
N PHE A 125 -12.71 27.31 -8.61
CA PHE A 125 -13.83 26.37 -8.67
C PHE A 125 -15.10 27.02 -9.23
N ARG A 126 -15.27 28.34 -9.10
CA ARG A 126 -16.37 29.07 -9.73
C ARG A 126 -16.27 29.12 -11.26
N ASP A 127 -15.04 28.98 -11.78
CA ASP A 127 -14.77 28.85 -13.21
C ASP A 127 -14.74 27.38 -13.67
N GLU A 128 -15.30 26.47 -12.85
CA GLU A 128 -15.33 25.02 -13.08
C GLU A 128 -13.92 24.45 -13.29
N ARG A 129 -12.96 24.91 -12.48
CA ARG A 129 -11.54 24.53 -12.59
C ARG A 129 -10.91 24.26 -11.23
N ILE A 130 -9.97 23.34 -11.24
CA ILE A 130 -9.03 23.11 -10.15
C ILE A 130 -7.61 23.00 -10.69
N ALA A 131 -6.61 23.27 -9.86
CA ALA A 131 -5.20 23.16 -10.21
C ALA A 131 -4.48 22.27 -9.21
N ARG A 132 -3.58 21.41 -9.68
CA ARG A 132 -2.76 20.57 -8.77
C ARG A 132 -1.83 21.47 -7.97
N VAL A 133 -1.72 21.23 -6.66
CA VAL A 133 -0.68 21.80 -5.80
C VAL A 133 0.59 20.98 -6.03
N LEU A 134 1.66 21.63 -6.50
CA LEU A 134 2.93 20.96 -6.78
C LEU A 134 3.92 21.09 -5.63
N VAL A 135 3.92 22.23 -4.95
CA VAL A 135 4.78 22.50 -3.79
C VAL A 135 4.00 23.37 -2.81
N ASP A 136 3.97 22.94 -1.56
CA ASP A 136 3.59 23.71 -0.38
C ASP A 136 4.54 23.28 0.74
N ASP A 137 5.46 24.16 1.16
CA ASP A 137 6.61 23.76 1.96
C ASP A 137 7.18 24.95 2.69
N ASP A 138 7.41 24.85 4.00
CA ASP A 138 8.00 25.88 4.86
C ASP A 138 9.38 25.50 5.42
N GLU A 139 10.00 24.43 4.93
CA GLU A 139 11.34 24.00 5.35
C GLU A 139 12.42 25.05 5.00
N GLU A 140 13.28 25.34 5.97
CA GLU A 140 14.40 26.26 5.75
C GLU A 140 15.45 25.68 4.82
N ARG A 141 15.72 26.39 3.72
CA ARG A 141 16.75 26.05 2.73
C ARG A 141 17.66 27.23 2.43
N THR A 142 18.95 26.97 2.31
CA THR A 142 19.91 27.98 1.90
C THR A 142 20.25 27.82 0.43
N ILE A 143 19.99 28.88 -0.36
CA ILE A 143 20.34 28.95 -1.78
C ILE A 143 21.53 29.88 -1.99
N GLN A 144 22.31 29.60 -3.04
CA GLN A 144 23.50 30.35 -3.40
C GLN A 144 23.40 30.89 -4.81
N ARG A 145 24.26 31.84 -5.17
CA ARG A 145 24.27 32.44 -6.53
C ARG A 145 24.29 31.40 -7.65
N ASP A 146 25.07 30.33 -7.49
CA ASP A 146 25.28 29.33 -8.54
C ASP A 146 24.37 28.09 -8.37
N VAL A 147 23.58 28.02 -7.29
CA VAL A 147 22.68 26.91 -6.99
C VAL A 147 21.25 27.47 -6.87
N PRO A 148 20.47 27.48 -7.97
CA PRO A 148 19.10 27.98 -7.95
C PRO A 148 18.17 27.06 -7.17
N LEU A 149 17.13 27.63 -6.58
CA LEU A 149 15.98 26.90 -6.08
C LEU A 149 15.30 26.21 -7.28
N ARG A 150 15.27 24.89 -7.24
CA ARG A 150 14.55 24.09 -8.25
C ARG A 150 13.10 23.99 -7.85
N LEU A 151 12.23 24.25 -8.79
CA LEU A 151 10.78 24.17 -8.70
C LEU A 151 10.29 23.14 -9.72
N GLU A 152 9.05 22.74 -9.61
CA GLU A 152 8.46 21.75 -10.50
C GLU A 152 8.21 22.32 -11.91
N GLY A 153 7.96 21.44 -12.89
CA GLY A 153 7.67 21.85 -14.28
C GLY A 153 8.80 22.59 -14.99
N GLY A 154 10.07 22.34 -14.59
CA GLY A 154 11.25 22.94 -15.21
C GLY A 154 11.58 24.37 -14.74
N TYR A 155 10.84 24.88 -13.74
CA TYR A 155 11.09 26.19 -13.17
C TYR A 155 12.34 26.20 -12.26
N LYS A 156 13.04 27.34 -12.25
CA LYS A 156 14.20 27.61 -11.39
C LYS A 156 14.22 29.07 -10.98
N LEU A 157 14.31 29.33 -9.69
CA LEU A 157 14.50 30.66 -9.14
C LEU A 157 15.96 30.85 -8.73
N ALA A 158 16.67 31.72 -9.42
CA ALA A 158 18.09 31.96 -9.21
C ALA A 158 18.32 33.29 -8.50
N VAL A 159 19.22 33.32 -7.51
CA VAL A 159 19.79 34.51 -6.93
C VAL A 159 20.85 35.06 -7.89
N LYS A 160 20.63 36.20 -8.46
CA LYS A 160 21.59 36.87 -9.38
C LYS A 160 22.62 37.70 -8.64
N ASP A 161 22.16 38.45 -7.63
CA ASP A 161 23.02 39.30 -6.84
C ASP A 161 22.38 39.64 -5.47
N VAL A 162 23.24 39.93 -4.48
CA VAL A 162 22.84 40.52 -3.20
C VAL A 162 23.66 41.77 -2.98
N ASN A 163 23.00 42.86 -2.59
CA ASN A 163 23.72 44.11 -2.35
C ASN A 163 24.71 43.97 -1.18
N PRO A 164 25.76 44.82 -1.08
CA PRO A 164 26.84 44.66 -0.11
C PRO A 164 26.40 44.70 1.35
N VAL A 165 25.23 45.26 1.66
CA VAL A 165 24.68 45.29 3.02
C VAL A 165 23.71 44.14 3.30
N GLY A 166 23.48 43.25 2.30
CA GLY A 166 22.62 42.05 2.48
C GLY A 166 21.12 42.33 2.48
N GLU A 167 20.69 43.57 2.18
CA GLU A 167 19.25 43.94 2.26
C GLU A 167 18.46 43.58 1.02
N LYS A 168 19.10 43.66 -0.17
CA LYS A 168 18.41 43.50 -1.49
C LYS A 168 18.93 42.28 -2.22
N VAL A 169 18.01 41.42 -2.63
CA VAL A 169 18.28 40.21 -3.39
C VAL A 169 17.66 40.37 -4.79
N SER A 170 18.50 40.32 -5.82
CA SER A 170 18.04 40.29 -7.22
C SER A 170 17.77 38.86 -7.65
N LEU A 171 16.58 38.57 -8.12
CA LEU A 171 16.08 37.24 -8.48
C LEU A 171 15.76 37.15 -9.98
N GLU A 172 15.90 35.96 -10.53
CA GLU A 172 15.49 35.63 -11.89
C GLU A 172 14.79 34.29 -11.91
N LEU A 173 13.52 34.26 -12.33
CA LEU A 173 12.79 33.03 -12.61
C LEU A 173 13.03 32.63 -14.06
N SER A 174 13.38 31.39 -14.28
CA SER A 174 13.50 30.75 -15.59
C SER A 174 12.76 29.46 -15.66
N ARG A 175 12.32 29.07 -16.86
CA ARG A 175 11.74 27.77 -17.16
C ARG A 175 12.46 27.15 -18.35
N ASP A 176 12.99 25.94 -18.23
CA ASP A 176 13.73 25.26 -19.29
C ASP A 176 14.83 26.13 -19.92
N GLY A 177 15.46 26.99 -19.09
CA GLY A 177 16.51 27.93 -19.49
C GLY A 177 16.00 29.22 -20.12
N VAL A 178 14.69 29.41 -20.28
CA VAL A 178 14.09 30.66 -20.75
C VAL A 178 13.73 31.53 -19.55
N ARG A 179 14.18 32.78 -19.55
CA ARG A 179 13.80 33.76 -18.52
C ARG A 179 12.33 34.08 -18.60
N MET A 180 11.62 33.91 -17.47
CA MET A 180 10.19 34.19 -17.31
C MET A 180 9.93 35.53 -16.61
N ASP A 181 10.69 35.80 -15.54
CA ASP A 181 10.53 36.99 -14.72
C ASP A 181 11.83 37.41 -14.02
N SER A 182 11.89 38.62 -13.50
CA SER A 182 12.95 39.09 -12.61
C SER A 182 12.49 40.21 -11.70
N THR A 183 12.88 40.15 -10.44
CA THR A 183 12.51 41.10 -9.41
C THR A 183 13.58 41.27 -8.34
N VAL A 184 13.34 42.19 -7.41
CA VAL A 184 14.19 42.40 -6.24
C VAL A 184 13.32 42.28 -5.00
N VAL A 185 13.76 41.43 -4.03
CA VAL A 185 13.17 41.34 -2.70
C VAL A 185 14.12 41.95 -1.67
N GLU A 186 13.59 42.37 -0.53
CA GLU A 186 14.36 43.05 0.52
C GLU A 186 14.24 42.35 1.89
N PRO A 187 14.63 41.06 2.02
CA PRO A 187 14.32 40.23 3.20
C PRO A 187 15.00 40.71 4.48
N SER A 188 16.17 41.32 4.39
CA SER A 188 16.96 41.78 5.55
C SER A 188 16.86 43.30 5.78
N LYS A 189 15.96 43.97 5.09
CA LYS A 189 15.66 45.42 5.29
C LYS A 189 15.11 45.66 6.69
N ALA A 190 15.51 46.75 7.33
CA ALA A 190 14.96 47.12 8.64
C ALA A 190 13.42 47.30 8.54
N ASN A 191 12.68 46.53 9.37
CA ASN A 191 11.22 46.44 9.35
C ASN A 191 10.64 45.93 8.02
N ALA A 192 11.33 44.99 7.37
CA ALA A 192 10.83 44.36 6.16
C ALA A 192 9.42 43.73 6.41
N THR A 193 8.49 44.07 5.53
CA THR A 193 7.13 43.54 5.52
C THR A 193 7.12 42.13 4.88
N LEU A 194 6.00 41.45 4.92
CA LEU A 194 5.81 40.20 4.19
C LEU A 194 6.00 40.40 2.68
N GLU A 195 5.50 41.47 2.13
CA GLU A 195 5.68 41.87 0.73
C GLU A 195 7.17 42.08 0.38
N ASP A 196 7.95 42.77 1.24
CA ASP A 196 9.40 42.95 1.03
C ASP A 196 10.17 41.65 0.94
N ARG A 197 9.64 40.58 1.58
CA ARG A 197 10.28 39.27 1.73
C ARG A 197 9.76 38.18 0.78
N THR A 198 8.62 38.43 0.09
CA THR A 198 8.00 37.40 -0.72
C THR A 198 8.18 37.71 -2.22
N TYR A 199 8.74 36.76 -2.95
CA TYR A 199 8.69 36.75 -4.41
C TYR A 199 7.35 36.17 -4.85
N LEU A 200 6.64 36.87 -5.74
CA LEU A 200 5.40 36.40 -6.34
C LEU A 200 5.52 36.35 -7.86
N TYR A 201 5.12 35.24 -8.45
CA TYR A 201 4.93 35.11 -9.88
C TYR A 201 3.48 34.77 -10.18
N LYS A 202 2.79 35.68 -10.86
CA LYS A 202 1.37 35.56 -11.18
C LYS A 202 1.21 35.14 -12.63
N ARG A 203 0.17 34.34 -12.88
CA ARG A 203 -0.22 33.94 -14.23
C ARG A 203 -1.74 33.94 -14.38
N PRO A 204 -2.24 34.20 -15.60
CA PRO A 204 -3.66 34.07 -15.86
C PRO A 204 -4.05 32.59 -15.86
N ILE A 205 -4.98 32.21 -14.95
CA ILE A 205 -5.66 30.94 -14.91
C ILE A 205 -7.15 31.21 -15.03
N GLY A 206 -7.83 30.64 -16.05
CA GLY A 206 -9.24 30.92 -16.28
C GLY A 206 -9.53 32.38 -16.77
N GLY A 207 -8.49 33.18 -17.02
CA GLY A 207 -8.62 34.60 -17.41
C GLY A 207 -8.32 35.59 -16.30
N GLU A 208 -8.08 35.13 -15.09
CA GLU A 208 -7.76 35.92 -13.90
C GLU A 208 -6.29 35.68 -13.47
N ASP A 209 -5.63 36.73 -12.98
CA ASP A 209 -4.26 36.66 -12.49
C ASP A 209 -4.23 35.98 -11.12
N VAL A 210 -3.70 34.75 -11.07
CA VAL A 210 -3.54 33.95 -9.85
C VAL A 210 -2.07 33.89 -9.44
N VAL A 211 -1.75 33.99 -8.16
CA VAL A 211 -0.40 33.72 -7.66
C VAL A 211 -0.07 32.25 -7.95
N PHE A 212 0.89 32.04 -8.83
CA PHE A 212 1.26 30.73 -9.35
C PHE A 212 2.48 30.15 -8.63
N ILE A 213 3.47 31.02 -8.34
CA ILE A 213 4.64 30.68 -7.51
C ILE A 213 4.79 31.79 -6.47
N ALA A 214 4.97 31.40 -5.21
CA ALA A 214 5.42 32.27 -4.13
C ALA A 214 6.65 31.68 -3.45
N VAL A 215 7.65 32.51 -3.11
CA VAL A 215 8.82 32.11 -2.35
C VAL A 215 9.11 33.16 -1.28
N HIS A 216 9.12 32.73 -0.01
CA HIS A 216 9.45 33.59 1.12
C HIS A 216 10.95 33.52 1.44
N PHE A 217 11.54 34.67 1.63
CA PHE A 217 12.95 34.85 1.95
C PHE A 217 13.12 35.32 3.38
N LYS A 218 13.65 34.48 4.24
CA LYS A 218 13.88 34.78 5.66
C LYS A 218 14.94 35.83 5.86
N ASN A 219 16.08 35.67 5.19
CA ASN A 219 17.21 36.58 5.24
C ASN A 219 18.16 36.42 4.06
N ALA A 220 19.07 37.38 3.90
CA ALA A 220 20.15 37.29 2.93
C ALA A 220 21.46 37.78 3.53
N PHE A 221 22.55 37.22 3.04
CA PHE A 221 23.90 37.56 3.46
C PHE A 221 24.83 37.69 2.25
N SER A 222 25.64 38.75 2.26
CA SER A 222 26.68 38.97 1.26
C SER A 222 28.04 39.11 1.96
N GLY A 223 28.93 38.16 1.71
CA GLY A 223 30.31 38.14 2.25
C GLY A 223 31.36 38.33 1.14
N SER A 224 32.64 38.18 1.50
CA SER A 224 33.78 38.34 0.57
C SER A 224 33.87 37.20 -0.45
N GLY A 225 32.88 37.07 -1.32
CA GLY A 225 32.82 36.07 -2.39
C GLY A 225 31.60 35.18 -2.37
N ASP A 226 30.92 35.07 -1.22
CA ASP A 226 29.75 34.20 -1.06
C ASP A 226 28.45 35.03 -0.89
N VAL A 227 27.42 34.56 -1.60
CA VAL A 227 26.04 35.06 -1.48
C VAL A 227 25.20 33.93 -0.97
N LEU A 228 24.63 34.08 0.21
CA LEU A 228 23.76 33.11 0.87
C LEU A 228 22.39 33.74 1.09
N VAL A 229 21.33 33.04 0.74
CA VAL A 229 19.95 33.48 0.94
C VAL A 229 19.16 32.32 1.54
N THR A 230 18.48 32.56 2.65
CA THR A 230 17.64 31.57 3.31
C THR A 230 16.20 31.75 2.85
N VAL A 231 15.61 30.65 2.40
CA VAL A 231 14.20 30.51 2.01
C VAL A 231 13.53 29.65 3.09
N ASP A 232 12.33 30.03 3.50
CA ASP A 232 11.50 29.31 4.49
C ASP A 232 10.02 29.28 4.13
N GLY A 233 9.71 29.35 2.85
CA GLY A 233 8.38 29.15 2.30
C GLY A 233 8.45 29.03 0.78
N VAL A 234 7.86 27.97 0.23
CA VAL A 234 7.76 27.72 -1.21
C VAL A 234 6.36 27.25 -1.54
N TRP A 235 5.70 27.95 -2.45
CA TRP A 235 4.39 27.59 -2.98
C TRP A 235 4.43 27.53 -4.50
N GLN A 236 3.82 26.47 -5.07
CA GLN A 236 3.69 26.35 -6.52
C GLN A 236 2.44 25.58 -6.93
N LEU A 237 1.71 26.11 -7.91
CA LEU A 237 0.60 25.45 -8.59
C LEU A 237 1.03 24.83 -9.92
N SER A 238 0.24 23.87 -10.42
CA SER A 238 0.35 23.37 -11.80
C SER A 238 -0.17 24.42 -12.80
N GLU A 239 0.49 24.54 -13.95
CA GLU A 239 -0.03 25.32 -15.08
C GLU A 239 -1.24 24.67 -15.75
N GLN A 240 -1.33 23.34 -15.64
CA GLN A 240 -2.45 22.60 -16.19
C GLN A 240 -3.58 22.60 -15.17
N THR A 241 -4.72 23.09 -15.59
CA THR A 241 -5.95 23.01 -14.81
C THR A 241 -6.81 21.87 -15.29
N ILE A 242 -7.51 21.24 -14.37
CA ILE A 242 -8.56 20.29 -14.66
C ILE A 242 -9.86 21.08 -14.79
N SER A 243 -10.61 20.83 -15.87
CA SER A 243 -11.96 21.36 -16.06
C SER A 243 -12.95 20.34 -15.50
N LEU A 244 -13.91 20.81 -14.71
CA LEU A 244 -14.96 20.01 -14.08
C LEU A 244 -16.31 20.55 -14.57
N ARG A 245 -16.86 19.96 -15.62
CA ARG A 245 -18.17 20.38 -16.16
C ARG A 245 -19.16 19.25 -16.04
N GLU A 246 -20.41 19.60 -15.80
CA GLU A 246 -21.48 18.62 -15.87
C GLU A 246 -21.42 17.86 -17.21
N GLY A 247 -21.43 16.54 -17.15
CA GLY A 247 -21.32 15.64 -18.28
C GLY A 247 -19.89 15.31 -18.72
N ASP A 248 -18.82 15.90 -18.12
CA ASP A 248 -17.44 15.45 -18.37
C ASP A 248 -17.26 14.01 -17.88
N GLU A 249 -16.75 13.14 -18.76
CA GLU A 249 -16.61 11.71 -18.50
C GLU A 249 -15.21 11.35 -18.00
N TRP A 250 -15.18 10.51 -16.94
CA TRP A 250 -13.97 9.95 -16.34
C TRP A 250 -14.16 8.43 -16.19
N GLY A 251 -13.77 7.66 -17.23
CA GLY A 251 -14.00 6.22 -17.27
C GLY A 251 -15.49 5.86 -17.38
N GLU A 252 -16.00 5.12 -16.41
CA GLU A 252 -17.42 4.74 -16.34
C GLU A 252 -18.30 5.77 -15.63
N MET A 253 -17.68 6.80 -15.03
CA MET A 253 -18.38 7.84 -14.29
C MET A 253 -18.35 9.17 -15.02
N ALA A 254 -19.38 10.00 -14.83
CA ALA A 254 -19.50 11.34 -15.37
C ALA A 254 -19.81 12.34 -14.25
N VAL A 255 -19.39 13.59 -14.43
CA VAL A 255 -19.77 14.69 -13.53
C VAL A 255 -21.28 14.91 -13.62
N TYR A 256 -21.96 14.63 -12.51
CA TYR A 256 -23.42 14.70 -12.40
C TYR A 256 -23.90 16.06 -11.88
N ASP A 257 -23.20 16.60 -10.87
CA ASP A 257 -23.54 17.86 -10.23
C ASP A 257 -22.28 18.61 -9.81
N LEU A 258 -22.24 19.89 -10.10
CA LEU A 258 -21.20 20.82 -9.69
C LEU A 258 -21.85 22.02 -8.99
N ASP A 259 -21.60 22.19 -7.71
CA ASP A 259 -22.09 23.32 -6.91
C ASP A 259 -20.94 24.27 -6.54
N PRO A 260 -20.75 25.37 -7.31
CA PRO A 260 -19.68 26.33 -7.05
C PRO A 260 -19.85 27.13 -5.75
N ASP A 261 -21.08 27.26 -5.24
CA ASP A 261 -21.32 28.03 -4.02
C ASP A 261 -20.95 27.23 -2.76
N ASN A 262 -21.20 25.92 -2.76
CA ASN A 262 -20.79 25.00 -1.70
C ASN A 262 -19.43 24.33 -1.97
N MET A 263 -18.85 24.58 -3.16
CA MET A 263 -17.59 24.02 -3.62
C MET A 263 -17.56 22.49 -3.55
N THR A 264 -18.65 21.86 -4.00
CA THR A 264 -18.81 20.41 -4.07
C THR A 264 -19.00 19.96 -5.50
N PHE A 265 -18.55 18.75 -5.82
CA PHE A 265 -19.00 18.09 -7.02
C PHE A 265 -19.18 16.59 -6.83
N THR A 266 -20.03 16.03 -7.67
CA THR A 266 -20.44 14.65 -7.62
C THR A 266 -20.30 14.02 -8.99
N MET A 267 -19.81 12.78 -9.05
CA MET A 267 -19.81 11.96 -10.26
C MET A 267 -20.64 10.70 -10.03
N THR A 268 -21.30 10.22 -11.07
CA THR A 268 -22.09 8.99 -11.02
C THR A 268 -21.84 8.14 -12.28
N ASN A 269 -22.22 6.85 -12.22
CA ASN A 269 -22.28 5.99 -13.39
C ASN A 269 -23.64 6.12 -14.14
N GLU A 270 -24.10 7.35 -14.34
CA GLU A 270 -25.39 7.64 -15.00
C GLU A 270 -25.51 6.89 -16.34
N ASP A 271 -26.69 6.26 -16.54
CA ASP A 271 -27.01 5.44 -17.72
C ASP A 271 -26.07 4.23 -17.98
N ARG A 272 -25.16 3.90 -17.06
CA ARG A 272 -24.21 2.79 -17.18
C ARG A 272 -24.37 1.78 -16.07
N LYS A 273 -24.71 0.56 -16.46
CA LYS A 273 -24.75 -0.58 -15.54
C LYS A 273 -23.38 -1.22 -15.43
N ILE A 274 -22.85 -1.34 -14.21
CA ILE A 274 -21.59 -2.03 -13.93
C ILE A 274 -21.88 -3.32 -13.17
N SER A 275 -21.74 -4.47 -13.85
CA SER A 275 -21.99 -5.78 -13.26
C SER A 275 -20.75 -6.33 -12.57
N PHE A 276 -20.91 -6.91 -11.39
CA PHE A 276 -19.87 -7.68 -10.74
C PHE A 276 -19.81 -9.07 -11.34
N SER A 277 -18.60 -9.47 -11.76
CA SER A 277 -18.30 -10.79 -12.31
C SER A 277 -17.01 -11.27 -11.69
N ARG A 278 -16.93 -12.55 -11.39
CA ARG A 278 -15.79 -13.23 -10.79
C ARG A 278 -14.49 -12.98 -11.59
N GLY A 279 -13.37 -12.75 -10.89
CA GLY A 279 -12.02 -12.59 -11.47
C GLY A 279 -11.88 -11.40 -12.42
N ARG A 280 -12.56 -10.29 -12.13
CA ARG A 280 -12.54 -9.10 -13.02
C ARG A 280 -12.01 -7.86 -12.31
N SER A 281 -11.27 -7.07 -13.08
CA SER A 281 -10.93 -5.70 -12.76
C SER A 281 -11.71 -4.76 -13.67
N LYS A 282 -12.28 -3.70 -13.10
CA LYS A 282 -13.07 -2.70 -13.81
C LYS A 282 -12.69 -1.31 -13.33
N VAL A 283 -12.14 -0.50 -14.22
CA VAL A 283 -11.87 0.92 -13.94
C VAL A 283 -13.20 1.66 -13.83
N LEU A 284 -13.40 2.40 -12.74
CA LEU A 284 -14.54 3.28 -12.53
C LEU A 284 -14.24 4.70 -13.01
N MET A 285 -13.14 5.27 -12.57
CA MET A 285 -12.74 6.63 -12.93
C MET A 285 -11.21 6.74 -12.91
N SER A 286 -10.61 7.18 -14.01
CA SER A 286 -9.16 7.33 -14.17
C SER A 286 -8.39 6.07 -13.72
N ASP A 287 -7.67 6.15 -12.62
CA ASP A 287 -6.84 5.12 -11.99
C ASP A 287 -7.56 4.38 -10.83
N ILE A 288 -8.81 4.75 -10.53
CA ILE A 288 -9.62 4.12 -9.48
C ILE A 288 -10.56 3.09 -10.09
N GLY A 289 -10.54 1.87 -9.55
CA GLY A 289 -11.35 0.76 -10.05
C GLY A 289 -11.85 -0.18 -8.96
N ILE A 290 -12.57 -1.20 -9.42
CA ILE A 290 -13.07 -2.30 -8.61
C ILE A 290 -12.41 -3.58 -9.10
N LYS A 291 -11.94 -4.40 -8.18
CA LYS A 291 -11.42 -5.75 -8.44
C LYS A 291 -12.24 -6.77 -7.68
N THR A 292 -12.75 -7.78 -8.37
CA THR A 292 -13.53 -8.88 -7.79
C THR A 292 -12.67 -10.12 -7.66
N ALA A 293 -12.95 -10.90 -6.62
CA ALA A 293 -12.32 -12.19 -6.39
C ALA A 293 -12.59 -13.19 -7.52
N ASP A 294 -11.63 -14.08 -7.78
CA ASP A 294 -11.81 -15.28 -8.61
C ASP A 294 -12.21 -16.49 -7.75
N GLN A 295 -13.25 -16.30 -7.02
CA GLN A 295 -13.81 -17.19 -5.99
C GLN A 295 -14.56 -18.37 -6.61
N ASP A 296 -14.16 -19.61 -6.35
CA ASP A 296 -14.80 -20.79 -6.93
C ASP A 296 -16.19 -21.08 -6.37
N ASP A 297 -16.37 -20.85 -5.07
CA ASP A 297 -17.57 -21.21 -4.33
C ASP A 297 -18.43 -19.98 -3.96
N VAL A 298 -18.90 -19.19 -4.96
CA VAL A 298 -19.84 -18.10 -4.67
C VAL A 298 -21.21 -18.68 -4.30
N ASP A 299 -21.66 -18.46 -3.07
CA ASP A 299 -22.98 -18.87 -2.58
C ASP A 299 -23.78 -17.68 -2.05
N ASN A 300 -24.82 -17.31 -2.81
CA ASN A 300 -25.75 -16.25 -2.44
C ASN A 300 -26.97 -16.77 -1.68
N ALA A 301 -27.01 -18.05 -1.25
CA ALA A 301 -28.05 -18.55 -0.38
C ALA A 301 -28.05 -17.80 0.96
N ILE A 302 -29.21 -17.36 1.39
CA ILE A 302 -29.32 -16.58 2.64
C ILE A 302 -29.21 -17.50 3.84
N ASN A 303 -28.18 -17.28 4.64
CA ASN A 303 -28.04 -17.89 5.96
C ASN A 303 -29.18 -17.44 6.86
N THR A 304 -30.00 -18.38 7.31
CA THR A 304 -31.18 -18.09 8.10
C THR A 304 -30.87 -17.54 9.50
N THR A 305 -29.65 -17.70 9.98
CA THR A 305 -29.20 -17.21 11.29
C THR A 305 -28.70 -15.77 11.21
N THR A 306 -27.92 -15.46 10.15
CA THR A 306 -27.28 -14.13 9.98
C THR A 306 -28.10 -13.19 9.11
N GLY A 307 -29.00 -13.72 8.26
CA GLY A 307 -29.74 -12.96 7.26
C GLY A 307 -28.89 -12.46 6.10
N ARG A 308 -27.64 -12.98 5.95
CA ARG A 308 -26.69 -12.63 4.88
C ARG A 308 -26.44 -13.83 3.98
N PRO A 309 -25.94 -13.63 2.75
CA PRO A 309 -25.44 -14.73 1.92
C PRO A 309 -24.38 -15.56 2.64
N GLU A 310 -24.29 -16.85 2.32
CA GLU A 310 -23.33 -17.79 2.94
C GLU A 310 -21.89 -17.48 2.54
N ASN A 311 -21.65 -17.23 1.25
CA ASN A 311 -20.32 -16.91 0.71
C ASN A 311 -20.48 -15.99 -0.53
N PRO A 312 -20.77 -14.68 -0.32
CA PRO A 312 -20.95 -13.76 -1.42
C PRO A 312 -19.64 -13.44 -2.13
N LEU A 313 -19.72 -13.03 -3.39
CA LEU A 313 -18.55 -12.60 -4.15
C LEU A 313 -17.84 -11.43 -3.45
N ARG A 314 -16.56 -11.57 -3.14
CA ARG A 314 -15.73 -10.52 -2.54
C ARG A 314 -15.22 -9.55 -3.60
N PHE A 315 -15.06 -8.29 -3.22
CA PHE A 315 -14.45 -7.26 -4.06
C PHE A 315 -13.77 -6.18 -3.22
N ARG A 316 -12.93 -5.37 -3.86
CA ARG A 316 -12.33 -4.17 -3.26
C ARG A 316 -12.24 -3.04 -4.28
N VAL A 317 -12.20 -1.82 -3.77
CA VAL A 317 -11.78 -0.64 -4.52
C VAL A 317 -10.26 -0.59 -4.51
N TYR A 318 -9.64 -0.16 -5.61
CA TYR A 318 -8.20 0.08 -5.70
C TYR A 318 -7.92 1.35 -6.48
N ARG A 319 -6.76 1.94 -6.24
CA ARG A 319 -6.16 2.97 -7.08
C ARG A 319 -4.83 2.44 -7.63
N GLU A 320 -4.67 2.52 -8.94
CA GLU A 320 -3.43 2.15 -9.63
C GLU A 320 -2.49 3.36 -9.68
N VAL A 321 -1.25 3.20 -9.22
CA VAL A 321 -0.23 4.23 -9.25
C VAL A 321 0.96 3.75 -10.08
N GLU A 322 1.41 4.58 -11.03
CA GLU A 322 2.48 4.25 -11.98
C GLU A 322 3.68 5.21 -11.86
N ASP A 323 3.46 6.41 -11.34
CA ASP A 323 4.52 7.41 -11.21
C ASP A 323 5.55 6.99 -10.16
N PRO A 324 6.87 7.17 -10.45
CA PRO A 324 7.90 6.94 -9.45
C PRO A 324 7.69 7.83 -8.22
N GLY A 325 7.81 7.23 -7.03
CA GLY A 325 7.59 7.94 -5.77
C GLY A 325 7.42 7.00 -4.60
N THR A 326 7.30 7.56 -3.41
CA THR A 326 6.97 6.81 -2.20
C THR A 326 5.48 6.99 -1.89
N TYR A 327 4.78 5.87 -1.76
CA TYR A 327 3.36 5.81 -1.47
C TYR A 327 3.14 5.16 -0.10
N GLU A 328 2.15 5.67 0.62
CA GLU A 328 1.76 5.10 1.90
C GLU A 328 0.51 4.22 1.75
N ILE A 329 0.67 2.94 2.04
CA ILE A 329 -0.46 2.06 2.30
C ILE A 329 -0.91 2.37 3.73
N ARG A 330 -1.81 3.33 3.89
CA ARG A 330 -2.32 3.67 5.22
C ARG A 330 -3.61 2.92 5.55
N GLY A 331 -3.74 2.56 6.83
CA GLY A 331 -4.99 2.08 7.38
C GLY A 331 -5.95 3.24 7.69
N HIS A 332 -7.08 2.92 8.29
CA HIS A 332 -8.05 3.95 8.69
C HIS A 332 -7.47 4.87 9.78
N LEU A 333 -8.02 6.09 9.84
CA LEU A 333 -7.63 7.10 10.81
C LEU A 333 -8.02 6.69 12.23
N GLY A 334 -7.06 6.76 13.16
CA GLY A 334 -7.27 6.64 14.60
C GLY A 334 -7.16 7.99 15.30
N LYS A 335 -7.64 8.05 16.54
CA LYS A 335 -7.55 9.21 17.41
C LYS A 335 -7.02 8.81 18.79
N VAL A 336 -6.10 9.60 19.33
CA VAL A 336 -5.52 9.37 20.66
C VAL A 336 -6.55 9.77 21.71
N VAL A 337 -7.42 8.82 22.08
CA VAL A 337 -8.47 8.97 23.07
C VAL A 337 -8.24 7.95 24.19
N ASN A 338 -8.12 8.41 25.41
CA ASN A 338 -7.86 7.53 26.55
C ASN A 338 -8.94 6.44 26.71
N GLY A 339 -8.52 5.18 26.72
CA GLY A 339 -9.40 4.02 26.83
C GLY A 339 -9.99 3.55 25.50
N SER A 340 -9.61 4.14 24.35
CA SER A 340 -9.98 3.64 23.04
C SER A 340 -9.08 2.48 22.59
N THR A 341 -9.66 1.60 21.78
CA THR A 341 -8.94 0.54 21.05
C THR A 341 -9.20 0.73 19.56
N TRP A 342 -8.14 0.73 18.78
CA TRP A 342 -8.17 0.78 17.32
C TRP A 342 -7.69 -0.55 16.76
N VAL A 343 -8.34 -1.05 15.72
CA VAL A 343 -8.09 -2.39 15.17
C VAL A 343 -7.90 -2.33 13.67
N TRP A 344 -6.75 -2.73 13.19
CA TRP A 344 -6.47 -2.95 11.76
C TRP A 344 -6.38 -4.46 11.54
N ASN A 345 -7.12 -4.98 10.58
CA ASN A 345 -7.09 -6.40 10.22
C ASN A 345 -6.80 -6.59 8.73
N ALA A 346 -6.52 -7.81 8.31
CA ALA A 346 -6.11 -8.15 6.95
C ALA A 346 -7.11 -7.71 5.86
N SER A 347 -8.43 -7.70 6.15
CA SER A 347 -9.44 -7.26 5.19
C SER A 347 -9.60 -5.74 5.11
N SER A 348 -9.14 -4.98 6.13
CA SER A 348 -9.29 -3.52 6.22
C SER A 348 -8.00 -2.74 6.03
N PHE A 349 -6.84 -3.37 6.19
CA PHE A 349 -5.52 -2.75 6.05
C PHE A 349 -4.67 -3.50 5.04
N ALA A 350 -4.40 -2.89 3.91
CA ALA A 350 -3.68 -3.52 2.81
C ALA A 350 -2.16 -3.71 3.07
N GLY A 351 -1.65 -3.27 4.22
CA GLY A 351 -0.31 -3.61 4.70
C GLY A 351 -0.21 -5.04 5.22
N PHE A 352 -1.34 -5.68 5.54
CA PHE A 352 -1.45 -7.09 5.88
C PHE A 352 -1.81 -7.93 4.66
N TYR A 353 -1.46 -9.22 4.72
CA TYR A 353 -1.82 -10.15 3.67
C TYR A 353 -3.31 -10.52 3.74
N TYR A 354 -3.98 -10.41 2.60
CA TYR A 354 -5.33 -10.91 2.42
C TYR A 354 -5.51 -11.47 1.01
N ASP A 355 -5.76 -12.77 0.92
CA ASP A 355 -6.19 -13.43 -0.30
C ASP A 355 -7.70 -13.24 -0.45
N MET A 356 -8.09 -12.48 -1.47
CA MET A 356 -9.49 -12.17 -1.71
C MET A 356 -10.21 -13.35 -2.38
N ASP A 357 -9.50 -14.19 -3.13
CA ASP A 357 -10.07 -15.31 -3.87
C ASP A 357 -10.49 -16.43 -2.91
N GLU A 358 -9.61 -16.79 -1.97
CA GLU A 358 -9.89 -17.79 -0.94
C GLU A 358 -10.52 -17.19 0.34
N GLY A 359 -10.44 -15.87 0.53
CA GLY A 359 -10.89 -15.20 1.76
C GLY A 359 -9.99 -15.49 2.97
N LEU A 360 -8.69 -15.61 2.71
CA LEU A 360 -7.69 -15.96 3.71
C LEU A 360 -6.85 -14.75 4.11
N GLY A 361 -6.59 -14.63 5.38
CA GLY A 361 -5.79 -13.59 6.02
C GLY A 361 -6.39 -13.22 7.36
N ASP A 362 -5.66 -13.47 8.44
CA ASP A 362 -6.14 -13.28 9.83
C ASP A 362 -5.15 -12.47 10.67
N GLU A 363 -4.34 -11.62 10.02
CA GLU A 363 -3.53 -10.64 10.73
C GLU A 363 -4.42 -9.57 11.34
N SER A 364 -4.11 -9.22 12.58
CA SER A 364 -4.80 -8.15 13.32
C SER A 364 -3.82 -7.40 14.20
N LEU A 365 -3.85 -6.08 14.16
CA LEU A 365 -3.13 -5.18 15.04
C LEU A 365 -4.13 -4.37 15.87
N ASN A 366 -4.03 -4.48 17.18
CA ASN A 366 -4.85 -3.74 18.13
C ASN A 366 -3.98 -2.72 18.86
N LEU A 367 -4.34 -1.45 18.80
CA LEU A 367 -3.70 -0.37 19.56
C LEU A 367 -4.63 0.11 20.69
N ASN A 368 -4.24 -0.15 21.93
CA ASN A 368 -4.97 0.22 23.12
C ASN A 368 -4.40 1.51 23.70
N ILE A 369 -5.12 2.61 23.55
CA ILE A 369 -4.67 3.93 23.98
C ILE A 369 -4.93 4.12 25.47
N ALA A 370 -3.89 4.40 26.23
CA ALA A 370 -3.98 4.74 27.63
C ALA A 370 -3.32 6.11 27.88
N GLU A 371 -4.14 7.12 28.07
CA GLU A 371 -3.72 8.53 28.09
C GLU A 371 -3.24 8.94 26.68
N ASP A 372 -1.93 9.18 26.50
CA ASP A 372 -1.26 9.58 25.25
C ASP A 372 -0.26 8.52 24.77
N ARG A 373 -0.46 7.23 25.12
CA ARG A 373 0.53 6.18 24.91
C ARG A 373 -0.05 4.80 24.72
N LEU A 374 0.76 3.93 24.15
CA LEU A 374 0.62 2.48 24.17
C LEU A 374 1.45 1.95 25.35
N LYS A 375 0.82 1.34 26.35
CA LYS A 375 1.54 0.78 27.51
C LYS A 375 2.31 -0.46 27.10
N GLY A 376 3.43 -0.73 27.76
CA GLY A 376 4.16 -2.00 27.59
C GLY A 376 3.27 -3.20 27.88
N GLU A 377 3.48 -4.29 27.17
CA GLU A 377 2.80 -5.61 27.25
C GLU A 377 1.33 -5.62 26.82
N THR A 378 0.66 -4.48 26.63
CA THR A 378 -0.77 -4.44 26.31
C THR A 378 -1.19 -3.31 25.37
N GLY A 379 -0.30 -2.38 25.08
CA GLY A 379 -0.61 -1.19 24.30
C GLY A 379 -0.76 -1.49 22.81
N ALA A 380 0.16 -2.25 22.25
CA ALA A 380 0.07 -2.78 20.90
C ALA A 380 0.07 -4.30 20.97
N VAL A 381 -0.89 -4.92 20.32
CA VAL A 381 -1.03 -6.39 20.22
C VAL A 381 -1.26 -6.76 18.78
N TYR A 382 -0.31 -7.48 18.21
CA TYR A 382 -0.46 -8.12 16.91
C TYR A 382 -0.79 -9.59 17.10
N THR A 383 -1.73 -10.11 16.32
CA THR A 383 -2.07 -11.52 16.30
C THR A 383 -2.22 -12.00 14.86
N SER A 384 -1.77 -13.21 14.62
CA SER A 384 -2.06 -13.93 13.39
C SER A 384 -2.41 -15.37 13.70
N ARG A 385 -3.40 -15.92 12.97
CA ARG A 385 -3.85 -17.30 13.10
C ARG A 385 -3.83 -17.98 11.75
N ALA A 386 -3.33 -19.22 11.74
CA ALA A 386 -3.39 -20.01 10.54
C ALA A 386 -4.83 -20.41 10.19
N GLN A 387 -5.14 -20.32 8.91
CA GLN A 387 -6.40 -20.72 8.33
C GLN A 387 -6.20 -21.93 7.43
N LYS A 388 -7.20 -22.80 7.39
CA LYS A 388 -7.16 -23.98 6.53
C LYS A 388 -7.43 -23.55 5.09
N ASN A 389 -6.49 -23.87 4.21
CA ASN A 389 -6.57 -23.64 2.78
C ASN A 389 -6.53 -24.96 2.01
N ARG A 390 -7.25 -25.06 0.91
CA ARG A 390 -7.12 -26.18 -0.02
C ARG A 390 -5.88 -25.97 -0.89
N MET A 391 -5.26 -27.07 -1.29
CA MET A 391 -4.22 -27.03 -2.32
C MET A 391 -4.88 -26.87 -3.69
N GLU A 392 -4.21 -26.22 -4.64
CA GLU A 392 -4.73 -26.05 -6.01
C GLU A 392 -5.05 -27.41 -6.64
N PHE A 393 -4.20 -28.40 -6.47
CA PHE A 393 -4.54 -29.77 -6.79
C PHE A 393 -5.31 -30.40 -5.60
N GLU A 394 -6.65 -30.25 -5.61
CA GLU A 394 -7.54 -30.56 -4.48
C GLU A 394 -7.41 -31.99 -3.91
N ASP A 395 -7.08 -32.97 -4.76
CA ASP A 395 -6.96 -34.38 -4.34
C ASP A 395 -5.82 -34.61 -3.33
N TRP A 396 -4.84 -33.69 -3.22
CA TRP A 396 -3.78 -33.77 -2.22
C TRP A 396 -4.24 -33.40 -0.82
N GLY A 397 -5.31 -32.62 -0.68
CA GLY A 397 -5.91 -32.22 0.58
C GLY A 397 -5.76 -30.74 0.87
N ALA A 398 -5.39 -30.40 2.12
CA ALA A 398 -5.33 -29.03 2.59
C ALA A 398 -4.12 -28.75 3.46
N LEU A 399 -3.74 -27.48 3.48
CA LEU A 399 -2.65 -26.93 4.29
C LEU A 399 -3.17 -25.89 5.29
N TRP A 400 -2.33 -25.56 6.27
CA TRP A 400 -2.48 -24.40 7.13
C TRP A 400 -1.67 -23.26 6.56
N THR A 401 -2.35 -22.18 6.14
CA THR A 401 -1.74 -20.92 5.72
C THR A 401 -1.86 -19.89 6.84
N ILE A 402 -0.77 -19.25 7.20
CA ILE A 402 -0.73 -18.15 8.16
C ILE A 402 -0.18 -16.91 7.46
N SER A 403 -0.84 -15.79 7.67
CA SER A 403 -0.27 -14.49 7.28
C SER A 403 0.67 -14.01 8.38
N PHE A 404 1.86 -13.56 8.03
CA PHE A 404 2.80 -13.00 8.99
C PHE A 404 3.56 -11.84 8.37
N LEU A 405 3.45 -10.65 8.99
CA LEU A 405 4.08 -9.40 8.53
C LEU A 405 3.73 -9.01 7.08
N GLY A 406 2.48 -9.31 6.67
CA GLY A 406 1.98 -8.98 5.33
C GLY A 406 2.29 -10.00 4.25
N GLU A 407 2.85 -11.17 4.60
CA GLU A 407 3.14 -12.26 3.67
C GLU A 407 2.45 -13.57 4.09
N ALA A 408 2.07 -14.40 3.10
CA ALA A 408 1.50 -15.72 3.37
C ALA A 408 2.60 -16.77 3.55
N HIS A 409 2.44 -17.61 4.55
CA HIS A 409 3.36 -18.69 4.86
C HIS A 409 2.64 -20.00 5.07
N PHE A 410 3.31 -21.10 4.73
CA PHE A 410 2.92 -22.44 5.08
C PHE A 410 3.24 -22.67 6.56
N ALA A 411 2.20 -23.05 7.34
CA ALA A 411 2.31 -23.37 8.75
C ALA A 411 2.14 -24.87 9.03
N GLY A 412 1.82 -25.66 8.00
CA GLY A 412 1.74 -27.11 8.11
C GLY A 412 0.68 -27.74 7.20
N TYR A 413 0.67 -29.08 7.13
CA TYR A 413 -0.36 -29.83 6.42
C TYR A 413 -1.57 -30.07 7.32
N ALA A 414 -2.76 -29.67 6.87
CA ALA A 414 -4.00 -29.79 7.64
C ALA A 414 -4.64 -31.17 7.50
N ASP A 415 -4.67 -31.72 6.28
CA ASP A 415 -5.15 -33.06 5.97
C ASP A 415 -4.57 -33.58 4.64
N GLY A 416 -5.03 -34.75 4.18
CA GLY A 416 -4.65 -35.36 2.91
C GLY A 416 -3.34 -36.12 2.93
N ILE A 417 -2.85 -36.47 1.71
CA ILE A 417 -1.71 -37.40 1.60
C ILE A 417 -0.41 -36.81 2.14
N PHE A 418 -0.20 -35.51 2.06
CA PHE A 418 1.04 -34.88 2.53
C PHE A 418 1.13 -34.83 4.05
N ARG A 419 -0.01 -34.71 4.73
CA ARG A 419 -0.06 -34.85 6.18
C ARG A 419 0.34 -36.27 6.62
N ASP A 420 -0.14 -37.28 5.87
CA ASP A 420 0.14 -38.70 6.19
C ASP A 420 1.59 -39.09 5.86
N GLU A 421 2.22 -38.41 4.88
CA GLU A 421 3.61 -38.65 4.46
C GLU A 421 4.63 -37.81 5.26
N SER A 422 4.20 -36.77 6.00
CA SER A 422 5.09 -35.94 6.82
C SER A 422 5.10 -36.43 8.28
N GLU A 423 6.28 -36.63 8.86
CA GLU A 423 6.39 -36.95 10.29
C GLU A 423 6.06 -35.72 11.16
N ASN A 424 6.43 -34.52 10.69
CA ASN A 424 6.17 -33.25 11.35
C ASN A 424 5.26 -32.37 10.48
N PRO A 425 3.93 -32.56 10.52
CA PRO A 425 3.02 -31.78 9.66
C PRO A 425 2.71 -30.36 10.18
N ASN A 426 3.12 -29.99 11.40
CA ASN A 426 2.85 -28.69 12.02
C ASN A 426 4.16 -27.91 12.21
N MET A 427 4.37 -26.87 11.40
CA MET A 427 5.60 -26.08 11.44
C MET A 427 5.67 -25.15 12.65
N LEU A 428 4.53 -24.68 13.16
CA LEU A 428 4.51 -23.87 14.40
C LEU A 428 4.94 -24.67 15.64
N ALA A 429 4.87 -26.00 15.60
CA ALA A 429 5.42 -26.83 16.69
C ALA A 429 6.96 -26.77 16.78
N GLU A 430 7.60 -26.36 15.70
CA GLU A 430 9.05 -26.12 15.62
C GLU A 430 9.36 -24.62 15.53
N GLU A 431 8.39 -23.76 15.91
CA GLU A 431 8.51 -22.29 15.92
C GLU A 431 9.00 -21.73 14.58
N GLN A 432 8.47 -22.26 13.47
CA GLN A 432 8.90 -21.89 12.13
C GLN A 432 7.75 -21.74 11.15
N LEU A 433 7.97 -20.89 10.13
CA LEU A 433 7.12 -20.67 8.98
C LEU A 433 7.90 -20.91 7.70
N ILE A 434 7.21 -21.34 6.64
CA ILE A 434 7.87 -21.70 5.39
C ILE A 434 7.17 -20.99 4.23
N LYS A 435 7.94 -20.51 3.27
CA LYS A 435 7.40 -19.89 2.06
C LYS A 435 6.88 -20.98 1.11
N VAL A 436 5.63 -20.80 0.63
CA VAL A 436 5.11 -21.56 -0.51
C VAL A 436 5.73 -21.00 -1.78
N LEU A 437 6.36 -21.83 -2.58
CA LEU A 437 7.01 -21.44 -3.84
C LEU A 437 6.12 -21.76 -5.04
N ILE A 438 5.51 -22.95 -5.05
CA ILE A 438 4.60 -23.39 -6.11
C ILE A 438 3.41 -24.11 -5.48
N ASP A 439 2.20 -23.72 -5.87
CA ASP A 439 0.95 -24.47 -5.72
C ASP A 439 0.17 -24.25 -7.03
N ASP A 440 0.14 -25.27 -7.90
CA ASP A 440 -0.33 -25.09 -9.29
C ASP A 440 -0.98 -26.39 -9.81
N ASP A 441 -2.19 -26.29 -10.37
CA ASP A 441 -2.94 -27.40 -10.98
C ASP A 441 -2.96 -27.35 -12.52
N ARG A 442 -2.22 -26.42 -13.12
CA ARG A 442 -2.16 -26.27 -14.59
C ARG A 442 -1.45 -27.45 -15.22
N LYS A 443 -1.98 -27.86 -16.39
CA LYS A 443 -1.39 -28.94 -17.16
C LYS A 443 -0.10 -28.49 -17.83
N GLU A 444 0.95 -29.25 -17.57
CA GLU A 444 2.26 -29.06 -18.18
C GLU A 444 2.77 -30.37 -18.75
N THR A 445 3.52 -30.30 -19.85
CA THR A 445 4.16 -31.47 -20.48
C THR A 445 5.65 -31.24 -20.54
N PHE A 446 6.43 -32.18 -20.05
CA PHE A 446 7.89 -32.16 -20.15
C PHE A 446 8.41 -33.50 -20.68
N ASP A 447 9.69 -33.53 -21.10
CA ASP A 447 10.30 -34.66 -21.76
C ASP A 447 11.69 -35.01 -21.20
N THR A 448 12.29 -36.07 -21.74
CA THR A 448 13.62 -36.55 -21.30
C THR A 448 14.76 -35.55 -21.54
N ASP A 449 14.59 -34.60 -22.47
CA ASP A 449 15.59 -33.57 -22.80
C ASP A 449 15.34 -32.24 -22.09
N SER A 450 14.10 -31.98 -21.67
CA SER A 450 13.63 -30.73 -21.05
C SER A 450 13.01 -31.00 -19.69
N PRO A 451 13.78 -30.88 -18.58
CA PRO A 451 13.26 -31.14 -17.24
C PRO A 451 12.20 -30.12 -16.82
N LEU A 452 11.28 -30.54 -15.95
CA LEU A 452 10.32 -29.67 -15.29
C LEU A 452 11.09 -28.70 -14.36
N GLY A 453 10.99 -27.40 -14.63
CA GLY A 453 11.56 -26.36 -13.82
C GLY A 453 10.78 -26.20 -12.51
N LEU A 454 11.49 -26.13 -11.40
CA LEU A 454 10.98 -25.83 -10.07
C LEU A 454 11.75 -24.62 -9.54
N GLU A 455 11.35 -24.10 -8.38
CA GLU A 455 12.00 -22.95 -7.77
C GLU A 455 13.23 -23.33 -6.93
N ASP A 456 13.99 -22.35 -6.43
CA ASP A 456 15.15 -22.51 -5.54
C ASP A 456 16.20 -23.52 -6.06
N GLY A 457 16.42 -23.57 -7.40
CA GLY A 457 17.42 -24.42 -8.05
C GLY A 457 17.00 -25.89 -8.18
N TYR A 458 15.76 -26.22 -7.82
CA TYR A 458 15.20 -27.55 -8.03
C TYR A 458 14.75 -27.75 -9.49
N LYS A 459 14.85 -29.00 -9.97
CA LYS A 459 14.29 -29.48 -11.24
C LYS A 459 14.03 -30.96 -11.20
N LEU A 460 12.92 -31.37 -11.79
CA LEU A 460 12.55 -32.77 -11.92
C LEU A 460 12.83 -33.23 -13.36
N SER A 461 13.76 -34.16 -13.52
CA SER A 461 14.13 -34.76 -14.80
C SER A 461 13.35 -36.03 -15.06
N LEU A 462 12.87 -36.20 -16.30
CA LEU A 462 12.32 -37.44 -16.77
C LEU A 462 13.46 -38.32 -17.28
N GLU A 463 13.76 -39.40 -16.57
CA GLU A 463 14.86 -40.32 -16.91
C GLU A 463 14.45 -41.35 -17.98
N SER A 464 13.24 -41.89 -17.86
CA SER A 464 12.69 -42.82 -18.83
C SER A 464 11.18 -43.01 -18.65
N VAL A 465 10.51 -43.41 -19.75
CA VAL A 465 9.14 -43.88 -19.76
C VAL A 465 9.13 -45.29 -20.36
N ASP A 466 8.41 -46.23 -19.76
CA ASP A 466 8.30 -47.60 -20.32
C ASP A 466 7.45 -47.60 -21.58
N GLU A 467 7.57 -48.68 -22.41
CA GLU A 467 6.87 -48.77 -23.72
C GLU A 467 5.33 -48.67 -23.62
N SER A 468 4.77 -49.00 -22.45
CA SER A 468 3.33 -48.94 -22.18
C SER A 468 2.86 -47.57 -21.66
N GLY A 469 3.76 -46.71 -21.25
CA GLY A 469 3.44 -45.47 -20.54
C GLY A 469 2.91 -45.68 -19.11
N GLU A 470 3.02 -46.91 -18.57
CA GLU A 470 2.55 -47.24 -17.21
C GLU A 470 3.54 -46.81 -16.13
N LYS A 471 4.84 -46.73 -16.46
CA LYS A 471 5.92 -46.43 -15.52
C LYS A 471 6.79 -45.30 -16.02
N VAL A 472 7.07 -44.37 -15.12
CA VAL A 472 7.92 -43.19 -15.34
C VAL A 472 9.04 -43.18 -14.29
N SER A 473 10.29 -43.14 -14.73
CA SER A 473 11.42 -42.92 -13.85
C SER A 473 11.80 -41.46 -13.84
N VAL A 474 11.87 -40.88 -12.66
CA VAL A 474 12.20 -39.44 -12.47
C VAL A 474 13.37 -39.28 -11.49
N ALA A 475 14.10 -38.19 -11.62
CA ALA A 475 15.18 -37.78 -10.74
C ALA A 475 15.07 -36.30 -10.40
N LEU A 476 15.07 -35.99 -9.10
CA LEU A 476 15.07 -34.61 -8.57
C LEU A 476 16.50 -34.13 -8.37
N PHE A 477 16.80 -32.96 -8.90
CA PHE A 477 18.09 -32.29 -8.72
C PHE A 477 17.87 -30.93 -8.04
N LYS A 478 18.85 -30.54 -7.20
CA LYS A 478 18.99 -29.16 -6.70
C LYS A 478 20.40 -28.66 -7.03
N ASP A 479 20.51 -27.53 -7.75
CA ASP A 479 21.78 -26.94 -8.18
C ASP A 479 22.71 -27.95 -8.89
N GLY A 480 22.11 -28.89 -9.60
CA GLY A 480 22.80 -29.95 -10.34
C GLY A 480 23.21 -31.18 -9.49
N ALA A 481 22.95 -31.18 -8.19
CA ALA A 481 23.15 -32.35 -7.33
C ALA A 481 21.89 -33.21 -7.31
N LEU A 482 22.02 -34.54 -7.44
CA LEU A 482 20.91 -35.49 -7.31
C LEU A 482 20.43 -35.52 -5.86
N MET A 483 19.16 -35.21 -5.64
CA MET A 483 18.51 -35.22 -4.35
C MET A 483 17.76 -36.51 -4.11
N ASP A 484 16.98 -36.98 -5.11
CA ASP A 484 16.15 -38.17 -5.01
C ASP A 484 15.85 -38.77 -6.39
N SER A 485 15.36 -40.01 -6.44
CA SER A 485 14.85 -40.64 -7.66
C SER A 485 13.74 -41.63 -7.33
N ALA A 486 12.73 -41.69 -8.17
CA ALA A 486 11.56 -42.52 -7.98
C ALA A 486 11.01 -43.10 -9.28
N VAL A 487 10.15 -44.11 -9.17
CA VAL A 487 9.34 -44.65 -10.26
C VAL A 487 7.88 -44.40 -9.95
N ILE A 488 7.21 -43.70 -10.84
CA ILE A 488 5.79 -43.31 -10.74
C ILE A 488 4.98 -44.18 -11.73
N GLU A 489 3.77 -44.54 -11.38
CA GLU A 489 2.91 -45.42 -12.18
C GLU A 489 1.59 -44.72 -12.59
N PRO A 490 1.64 -43.65 -13.38
CA PRO A 490 0.49 -42.76 -13.62
C PRO A 490 -0.65 -43.47 -14.37
N SER A 491 -0.32 -44.36 -15.29
CA SER A 491 -1.30 -44.96 -16.21
C SER A 491 -1.62 -46.42 -15.85
N ARG A 492 -1.12 -46.94 -14.70
CA ARG A 492 -1.39 -48.29 -14.27
C ARG A 492 -2.87 -48.46 -13.91
N SER A 493 -3.47 -49.56 -14.36
CA SER A 493 -4.86 -49.89 -14.01
C SER A 493 -5.05 -50.02 -12.49
N GLY A 494 -5.88 -49.15 -11.89
CA GLY A 494 -6.13 -49.09 -10.47
C GLY A 494 -5.03 -48.37 -9.67
N ALA A 495 -4.23 -47.54 -10.33
CA ALA A 495 -3.27 -46.65 -9.65
C ALA A 495 -3.99 -45.79 -8.62
N THR A 496 -3.40 -45.66 -7.45
CA THR A 496 -3.85 -44.72 -6.39
C THR A 496 -3.24 -43.34 -6.62
N LEU A 497 -3.76 -42.34 -5.95
CA LEU A 497 -3.18 -41.00 -5.96
C LEU A 497 -1.68 -41.03 -5.62
N LYS A 498 -1.28 -41.82 -4.65
CA LYS A 498 0.14 -41.99 -4.26
C LYS A 498 0.98 -42.64 -5.37
N ASP A 499 0.43 -43.60 -6.12
CA ASP A 499 1.14 -44.22 -7.25
C ASP A 499 1.37 -43.21 -8.41
N GLN A 500 0.53 -42.19 -8.50
CA GLN A 500 0.54 -41.14 -9.54
C GLN A 500 1.30 -39.89 -9.10
N THR A 501 1.68 -39.76 -7.82
CA THR A 501 2.33 -38.56 -7.30
C THR A 501 3.80 -38.85 -6.93
N TYR A 502 4.72 -38.11 -7.51
CA TYR A 502 6.08 -38.01 -7.02
C TYR A 502 6.09 -37.17 -5.74
N ILE A 503 6.70 -37.66 -4.67
CA ILE A 503 6.80 -36.96 -3.39
C ILE A 503 8.26 -37.00 -2.93
N TYR A 504 8.83 -35.84 -2.69
CA TYR A 504 10.13 -35.68 -2.06
C TYR A 504 9.95 -35.03 -0.68
N SER A 505 10.36 -35.73 0.34
CA SER A 505 10.41 -35.25 1.72
C SER A 505 11.84 -35.00 2.16
N GLY A 506 12.03 -34.00 2.98
CA GLY A 506 13.33 -33.64 3.50
C GLY A 506 13.23 -32.87 4.81
N ARG A 507 14.39 -32.41 5.28
CA ARG A 507 14.45 -31.55 6.47
C ARG A 507 14.27 -30.11 6.10
N VAL A 508 13.38 -29.41 6.82
CA VAL A 508 13.16 -27.97 6.72
C VAL A 508 13.30 -27.35 8.10
N GLY A 509 14.30 -26.47 8.29
CA GLY A 509 14.56 -25.91 9.62
C GLY A 509 14.77 -26.97 10.70
N GLY A 510 13.88 -26.99 11.71
CA GLY A 510 13.86 -27.96 12.82
C GLY A 510 13.10 -29.26 12.51
N ALA A 511 12.22 -29.27 11.50
CA ALA A 511 11.34 -30.39 11.17
C ALA A 511 11.99 -31.37 10.21
N ASP A 512 11.95 -32.66 10.55
CA ASP A 512 12.39 -33.77 9.68
C ASP A 512 11.20 -34.34 8.87
N ASP A 513 11.49 -34.88 7.70
CA ASP A 513 10.53 -35.60 6.82
C ASP A 513 9.27 -34.77 6.47
N VAL A 514 9.48 -33.50 6.10
CA VAL A 514 8.43 -32.61 5.55
C VAL A 514 8.39 -32.77 4.05
N VAL A 515 7.21 -32.91 3.45
CA VAL A 515 7.05 -32.92 1.99
C VAL A 515 7.45 -31.55 1.43
N ILE A 516 8.52 -31.48 0.63
CA ILE A 516 9.07 -30.25 0.05
C ILE A 516 8.61 -30.07 -1.39
N VAL A 517 8.64 -31.16 -2.18
CA VAL A 517 8.24 -31.17 -3.59
C VAL A 517 7.27 -32.31 -3.82
N ALA A 518 6.16 -32.02 -4.51
CA ALA A 518 5.30 -33.05 -5.04
C ALA A 518 4.85 -32.70 -6.46
N VAL A 519 4.75 -33.73 -7.33
CA VAL A 519 4.31 -33.58 -8.71
C VAL A 519 3.33 -34.70 -9.05
N HIS A 520 2.12 -34.35 -9.45
CA HIS A 520 1.12 -35.32 -9.90
C HIS A 520 1.25 -35.59 -11.40
N PHE A 521 1.42 -36.86 -11.74
CA PHE A 521 1.55 -37.36 -13.11
C PHE A 521 0.21 -37.87 -13.59
N ARG A 522 -0.37 -37.17 -14.54
CA ARG A 522 -1.64 -37.54 -15.16
C ARG A 522 -1.49 -38.69 -16.16
N SER A 523 -0.45 -38.64 -17.00
CA SER A 523 -0.15 -39.62 -18.03
C SER A 523 1.31 -39.55 -18.47
N ALA A 524 1.78 -40.63 -19.10
CA ALA A 524 3.05 -40.64 -19.80
C ALA A 524 2.96 -41.45 -21.08
N PHE A 525 3.80 -41.14 -22.05
CA PHE A 525 3.84 -41.82 -23.35
C PHE A 525 5.22 -41.70 -24.00
N THR A 526 5.51 -42.56 -24.94
CA THR A 526 6.72 -42.50 -25.74
C THR A 526 6.40 -42.18 -27.22
N THR A 527 7.27 -41.42 -27.88
CA THR A 527 7.18 -41.13 -29.32
C THR A 527 8.56 -41.31 -29.94
N GLY A 528 8.77 -42.46 -30.59
CA GLY A 528 10.10 -42.86 -31.05
C GLY A 528 10.97 -43.25 -29.85
N ASP A 529 12.13 -42.59 -29.69
CA ASP A 529 13.05 -42.80 -28.58
C ASP A 529 12.82 -41.83 -27.41
N ASP A 530 11.91 -40.85 -27.60
CA ASP A 530 11.64 -39.79 -26.63
C ASP A 530 10.48 -40.15 -25.69
N GLY A 531 10.66 -39.91 -24.40
CA GLY A 531 9.65 -40.06 -23.37
C GLY A 531 9.04 -38.70 -23.00
N PHE A 532 7.73 -38.68 -22.80
CA PHE A 532 6.95 -37.51 -22.39
C PHE A 532 6.12 -37.82 -21.16
N ALA A 533 5.98 -36.85 -20.27
CA ALA A 533 5.09 -36.90 -19.12
C ALA A 533 4.18 -35.67 -19.09
N GLU A 534 2.89 -35.87 -18.85
CA GLU A 534 1.91 -34.84 -18.59
C GLU A 534 1.61 -34.79 -17.10
N VAL A 535 1.76 -33.60 -16.49
CA VAL A 535 1.49 -33.34 -15.09
C VAL A 535 0.36 -32.33 -14.96
N ASP A 536 -0.39 -32.36 -13.86
CA ASP A 536 -1.49 -31.45 -13.57
C ASP A 536 -1.60 -31.13 -12.06
N GLY A 537 -0.51 -31.22 -11.36
CA GLY A 537 -0.35 -30.77 -9.98
C GLY A 537 1.14 -30.62 -9.67
N ILE A 538 1.54 -29.42 -9.22
CA ILE A 538 2.90 -29.12 -8.78
C ILE A 538 2.84 -28.40 -7.45
N TRP A 539 3.50 -28.96 -6.45
CA TRP A 539 3.66 -28.38 -5.14
C TRP A 539 5.12 -28.22 -4.78
N GLN A 540 5.47 -27.06 -4.24
CA GLN A 540 6.78 -26.82 -3.68
C GLN A 540 6.74 -25.79 -2.56
N ILE A 541 7.40 -26.10 -1.43
CA ILE A 541 7.76 -25.17 -0.37
C ILE A 541 9.27 -24.92 -0.38
N SER A 542 9.71 -23.81 0.23
CA SER A 542 11.12 -23.55 0.46
C SER A 542 11.70 -24.60 1.43
N ASP A 543 12.95 -24.97 1.25
CA ASP A 543 13.71 -25.75 2.23
C ASP A 543 14.41 -24.88 3.30
N GLU A 544 14.23 -23.54 3.19
CA GLU A 544 14.61 -22.56 4.21
C GLU A 544 13.40 -22.16 5.05
N ALA A 545 13.55 -22.13 6.36
CA ALA A 545 12.51 -21.75 7.29
C ALA A 545 12.75 -20.33 7.84
N LEU A 546 11.67 -19.57 8.03
CA LEU A 546 11.63 -18.39 8.87
C LEU A 546 11.35 -18.86 10.31
N PHE A 547 12.27 -18.67 11.21
CA PHE A 547 12.06 -18.95 12.63
C PHE A 547 11.30 -17.81 13.29
N VAL A 548 10.34 -18.15 14.16
CA VAL A 548 9.53 -17.22 14.94
C VAL A 548 9.50 -17.76 16.36
N GLU A 549 10.50 -17.37 17.16
CA GLU A 549 10.69 -17.88 18.53
C GLU A 549 10.15 -16.87 19.55
N GLU A 550 9.65 -17.34 20.70
CA GLU A 550 9.29 -16.46 21.81
C GLU A 550 10.50 -15.60 22.22
N GLY A 551 10.31 -14.29 22.26
CA GLY A 551 11.36 -13.30 22.54
C GLY A 551 12.02 -12.70 21.31
N ASP A 552 11.67 -13.10 20.08
CA ASP A 552 12.15 -12.47 18.85
C ASP A 552 11.57 -11.07 18.68
N ASP A 553 12.43 -10.11 18.37
CA ASP A 553 12.05 -8.72 18.14
C ASP A 553 11.77 -8.44 16.66
N HIS A 554 10.61 -7.85 16.40
CA HIS A 554 10.18 -7.36 15.09
C HIS A 554 9.79 -5.87 15.19
N GLY A 555 10.76 -4.97 14.99
CA GLY A 555 10.57 -3.53 15.26
C GLY A 555 10.51 -3.25 16.76
N ASP A 556 9.44 -2.58 17.22
CA ASP A 556 9.18 -2.31 18.63
C ASP A 556 8.26 -3.37 19.28
N MET A 557 7.96 -4.45 18.57
CA MET A 557 7.16 -5.58 19.07
C MET A 557 8.00 -6.84 19.19
N THR A 558 7.66 -7.64 20.20
CA THR A 558 8.34 -8.90 20.53
C THR A 558 7.35 -10.05 20.44
N VAL A 559 7.76 -11.21 19.97
CA VAL A 559 6.96 -12.44 19.98
C VAL A 559 6.73 -12.87 21.42
N GLU A 560 5.49 -12.79 21.87
CA GLU A 560 5.08 -13.18 23.24
C GLU A 560 4.72 -14.66 23.30
N GLU A 561 4.06 -15.19 22.28
CA GLU A 561 3.57 -16.56 22.25
C GLU A 561 3.48 -17.11 20.83
N VAL A 562 3.98 -18.30 20.64
CA VAL A 562 3.69 -19.16 19.49
C VAL A 562 2.90 -20.36 20.00
N ASP A 563 1.61 -20.45 19.68
CA ASP A 563 0.73 -21.56 20.09
C ASP A 563 0.49 -22.53 18.93
N PRO A 564 1.19 -23.70 18.91
CA PRO A 564 0.99 -24.71 17.88
C PRO A 564 -0.38 -25.40 17.95
N GLY A 565 -1.06 -25.35 19.10
CA GLY A 565 -2.36 -25.98 19.31
C GLY A 565 -3.50 -25.20 18.66
N ASP A 566 -3.51 -23.90 18.87
CA ASP A 566 -4.46 -22.95 18.26
C ASP A 566 -3.95 -22.38 16.93
N MET A 567 -2.72 -22.74 16.54
CA MET A 567 -2.05 -22.27 15.32
C MET A 567 -1.96 -20.74 15.25
N THR A 568 -1.53 -20.10 16.35
CA THR A 568 -1.47 -18.63 16.47
C THR A 568 -0.08 -18.14 16.83
N ILE A 569 0.23 -16.90 16.37
CA ILE A 569 1.38 -16.10 16.78
C ILE A 569 0.84 -14.81 17.38
N THR A 570 1.34 -14.45 18.57
CA THR A 570 1.01 -13.20 19.25
C THR A 570 2.27 -12.41 19.52
N MET A 571 2.26 -11.11 19.20
CA MET A 571 3.35 -10.18 19.48
C MET A 571 2.83 -8.99 20.28
N MET A 572 3.66 -8.45 21.15
CA MET A 572 3.32 -7.28 21.98
C MET A 572 4.49 -6.31 22.06
N ASN A 573 4.19 -5.02 22.30
CA ASN A 573 5.24 -4.05 22.59
C ASN A 573 5.74 -4.22 24.03
N GLU A 574 7.00 -4.55 24.22
CA GLU A 574 7.60 -4.62 25.58
C GLU A 574 7.66 -3.27 26.27
N LYS A 575 8.00 -2.23 25.52
CA LYS A 575 8.21 -0.87 26.04
C LYS A 575 7.01 0.01 25.76
N GLU A 576 6.81 0.97 26.64
CA GLU A 576 5.83 2.03 26.42
C GLU A 576 6.19 2.86 25.19
N ILE A 577 5.22 3.07 24.28
CA ILE A 577 5.34 3.93 23.10
C ILE A 577 4.49 5.17 23.32
N LEU A 578 5.12 6.33 23.38
CA LEU A 578 4.45 7.62 23.58
C LEU A 578 4.04 8.20 22.23
N LEU A 579 2.77 8.60 22.10
CA LEU A 579 2.22 9.20 20.88
C LEU A 579 2.22 10.73 21.03
N LYS A 580 3.10 11.42 20.32
CA LYS A 580 3.20 12.88 20.30
C LYS A 580 2.84 13.42 18.93
N SER A 581 2.56 14.71 18.86
CA SER A 581 2.42 15.43 17.60
C SER A 581 3.72 15.32 16.78
N ASP A 582 3.59 15.16 15.46
CA ASP A 582 4.67 15.05 14.47
C ASP A 582 5.65 13.89 14.72
N ASP A 583 5.13 12.75 15.21
CA ASP A 583 5.94 11.54 15.38
C ASP A 583 5.72 10.55 14.23
N ASP A 584 6.82 9.92 13.80
CA ASP A 584 6.84 8.79 12.87
C ASP A 584 7.54 7.60 13.54
N LEU A 585 6.74 6.73 14.17
CA LEU A 585 7.20 5.69 15.07
C LEU A 585 7.26 4.33 14.37
N PRO A 586 8.40 3.61 14.43
CA PRO A 586 8.42 2.21 14.05
C PRO A 586 7.52 1.41 15.00
N LEU A 587 6.83 0.40 14.49
CA LEU A 587 6.02 -0.47 15.33
C LEU A 587 6.32 -1.94 15.06
N LEU A 588 6.18 -2.39 13.82
CA LEU A 588 6.27 -3.78 13.43
C LEU A 588 6.95 -3.87 12.06
N GLU A 589 8.24 -4.21 12.03
CA GLU A 589 9.07 -4.23 10.81
C GLU A 589 8.92 -2.94 9.99
N ASP A 590 8.28 -3.00 8.82
CA ASP A 590 8.01 -1.89 7.92
C ASP A 590 6.66 -1.18 8.17
N ILE A 591 5.90 -1.63 9.20
CA ILE A 591 4.65 -0.98 9.63
C ILE A 591 4.97 0.05 10.70
N ARG A 592 4.47 1.26 10.50
CA ARG A 592 4.76 2.44 11.32
C ARG A 592 3.47 3.11 11.78
N ILE A 593 3.59 3.95 12.80
CA ILE A 593 2.53 4.86 13.24
C ILE A 593 2.96 6.27 12.88
N ARG A 594 2.13 7.00 12.13
CA ARG A 594 2.27 8.44 11.92
C ARG A 594 1.23 9.19 12.74
N THR A 595 1.67 10.19 13.49
CA THR A 595 0.80 11.13 14.19
C THR A 595 0.80 12.48 13.48
N ALA A 596 -0.32 13.18 13.56
CA ALA A 596 -0.47 14.51 12.98
C ALA A 596 0.44 15.56 13.63
N ASP A 597 0.94 16.51 12.85
CA ASP A 597 1.54 17.76 13.34
C ASP A 597 0.43 18.79 13.66
N GLN A 598 -0.34 18.51 14.69
CA GLN A 598 -1.44 19.39 15.13
C GLN A 598 -0.92 20.52 16.00
N GLU A 599 -1.10 21.76 15.57
CA GLU A 599 -0.78 22.97 16.37
C GLU A 599 -1.59 23.01 17.69
N VAL A 600 -2.82 22.52 17.69
CA VAL A 600 -3.74 22.54 18.83
C VAL A 600 -4.39 21.19 19.03
N ILE A 601 -3.97 20.46 20.04
CA ILE A 601 -4.65 19.25 20.50
C ILE A 601 -5.68 19.64 21.56
N ASN A 602 -6.96 19.38 21.34
CA ASN A 602 -8.03 19.69 22.27
C ASN A 602 -8.71 18.43 22.82
N ASN A 603 -8.27 18.00 23.99
CA ASN A 603 -8.83 16.86 24.70
C ASN A 603 -10.04 17.22 25.59
N THR A 604 -10.62 18.43 25.45
CA THR A 604 -11.86 18.81 26.15
C THR A 604 -13.01 17.93 25.69
N ILE A 605 -13.68 17.30 26.64
CA ILE A 605 -14.81 16.43 26.33
C ILE A 605 -16.02 17.24 25.86
N ASN A 606 -16.44 17.02 24.64
CA ASN A 606 -17.68 17.57 24.09
C ASN A 606 -18.88 16.95 24.82
N SER A 607 -19.68 17.77 25.47
CA SER A 607 -20.80 17.32 26.29
C SER A 607 -21.91 16.61 25.50
N SER A 608 -21.97 16.82 24.18
CA SER A 608 -22.98 16.22 23.30
C SER A 608 -22.56 14.85 22.78
N THR A 609 -21.28 14.63 22.52
CA THR A 609 -20.71 13.39 21.95
C THR A 609 -20.06 12.49 23.00
N GLY A 610 -19.63 13.07 24.14
CA GLY A 610 -18.83 12.37 25.13
C GLY A 610 -17.39 12.07 24.70
N LEU A 611 -16.94 12.63 23.56
CA LEU A 611 -15.60 12.46 22.99
C LEU A 611 -14.80 13.78 23.08
N PRO A 612 -13.46 13.74 23.07
CA PRO A 612 -12.66 14.92 22.90
C PRO A 612 -13.02 15.70 21.64
N GLU A 613 -12.88 17.03 21.68
CA GLU A 613 -13.25 17.90 20.55
C GLU A 613 -12.29 17.74 19.37
N ASP A 614 -10.98 17.74 19.62
CA ASP A 614 -9.95 17.59 18.60
C ASP A 614 -8.73 16.86 19.19
N PRO A 615 -8.82 15.53 19.39
CA PRO A 615 -7.71 14.72 19.87
C PRO A 615 -6.66 14.52 18.79
N LEU A 616 -5.41 14.22 19.20
CA LEU A 616 -4.32 13.89 18.28
C LEU A 616 -4.75 12.78 17.32
N ARG A 617 -4.61 13.00 16.01
CA ARG A 617 -4.88 12.05 14.93
C ARG A 617 -3.65 11.19 14.66
N PHE A 618 -3.89 9.95 14.25
CA PHE A 618 -2.83 9.04 13.81
C PHE A 618 -3.37 7.98 12.85
N TYR A 619 -2.50 7.34 12.09
CA TYR A 619 -2.78 6.12 11.35
C TYR A 619 -1.60 5.16 11.37
N VAL A 620 -1.89 3.90 11.10
CA VAL A 620 -0.87 2.87 10.85
C VAL A 620 -0.63 2.82 9.34
N TYR A 621 0.61 2.71 8.91
CA TYR A 621 0.96 2.66 7.49
C TYR A 621 2.19 1.80 7.19
N LYS A 622 2.32 1.42 5.92
CA LYS A 622 3.50 0.80 5.32
C LYS A 622 3.90 1.64 4.10
N ALA A 623 5.16 2.00 3.98
CA ALA A 623 5.66 2.75 2.83
C ALA A 623 6.11 1.81 1.71
N VAL A 624 5.75 2.14 0.47
CA VAL A 624 6.19 1.43 -0.76
C VAL A 624 6.79 2.45 -1.71
N THR A 625 7.99 2.15 -2.22
CA THR A 625 8.68 3.01 -3.19
C THR A 625 8.66 2.38 -4.58
N LEU A 626 8.14 3.14 -5.55
CA LEU A 626 8.23 2.82 -6.98
C LEU A 626 9.47 3.51 -7.56
N GLU A 627 10.37 2.73 -8.10
CA GLU A 627 11.59 3.23 -8.76
C GLU A 627 11.27 3.70 -10.19
N PRO A 628 12.02 4.71 -10.72
CA PRO A 628 11.81 5.29 -12.04
C PRO A 628 12.14 4.35 -13.21
#